data_3bf8ef9c4f8431d6baab55290314fd2f
#
_entry.id   3bf8ef9c4f8431d6baab55290314fd2f
#
_cell.length_a   1.000
_cell.length_b   1.000
_cell.length_c   1.000
_cell.angle_alpha   90.00
_cell.angle_beta   90.00
_cell.angle_gamma   90.00
#
_symmetry.space_group_name_H-M   'P 1'
#
loop_
_entity.id
_entity.type
_entity.pdbx_description
1 polymer ?
#
loop_
_entity_poly.entity_id
_entity_poly.type
_entity_poly.pdbx_seq_one_letter_code
_entity_poly.pdbx_strand_id
1 'polypeptide(L)'
;MLHNLQSRRVAVIGGSRIPFCRSHSVYRNCTNKELMTAALKGVVNKFDLKGQTLGEVALGALIKHSSDWNLARESVIESGLSLRTPAFDLQRACGTSLEAAILIANKISLGQIEVGIAGGTDSISDAPVVYPDEYRNLLMEIHRARSPLDRIKPIFKIRPQHFKPQFPVVTEPQTGLSMGESTELMAKKWNLQRDHQDQLAFSSHVNAAAAYDAGWFDDLVVPFKKIEKDNNIRSNTTIEKLAALRPAFDKSGKGTMTAGNSTPLTDGAAAVLLTSEDWAREKNLPVMAYLTFAKASAVNFIDNEGLLMAPAYAVSDMLKQANLSLQEFDFYEIHEAFAAQTLATLEAWQSKDFCRDKLGRNEPMGSINLKRLNTKGGSIAIGHPFAATGARIVATMAKLLHEKGSGRGLISVCTAGGMGVTAIMESV
;
A
#
# COMPACT_ATOMS: atom_id res chain seq x y z
N MET A 1 -33.86 0.41 -6.33
CA MET A 1 -33.62 1.18 -5.08
C MET A 1 -32.36 2.06 -5.10
N LEU A 2 -31.61 2.12 -6.18
CA LEU A 2 -30.42 2.99 -6.28
C LEU A 2 -30.70 4.36 -6.93
N HIS A 3 -31.92 4.61 -7.40
CA HIS A 3 -32.23 5.78 -8.24
C HIS A 3 -32.48 7.11 -7.49
N ASN A 4 -32.50 7.13 -6.15
CA ASN A 4 -32.79 8.36 -5.38
C ASN A 4 -31.81 8.61 -4.21
N LEU A 5 -30.61 8.01 -4.21
CA LEU A 5 -29.63 8.23 -3.16
C LEU A 5 -28.83 9.50 -3.47
N GLN A 6 -29.03 10.54 -2.71
CA GLN A 6 -28.12 11.67 -2.64
C GLN A 6 -26.77 11.17 -2.11
N SER A 7 -25.69 11.40 -2.86
CA SER A 7 -24.33 11.04 -2.44
C SER A 7 -23.97 11.79 -1.16
N ARG A 8 -23.53 11.07 -0.12
CA ARG A 8 -23.09 11.66 1.14
C ARG A 8 -21.58 11.92 1.12
N ARG A 9 -21.16 12.91 1.88
CA ARG A 9 -19.72 13.16 2.10
C ARG A 9 -19.13 12.03 2.96
N VAL A 10 -17.92 11.62 2.62
CA VAL A 10 -17.20 10.55 3.34
C VAL A 10 -16.08 11.17 4.13
N ALA A 11 -16.25 11.15 5.45
CA ALA A 11 -15.28 11.66 6.40
C ALA A 11 -14.20 10.62 6.70
N VAL A 12 -12.95 11.02 6.66
CA VAL A 12 -11.80 10.28 7.21
C VAL A 12 -11.54 10.84 8.62
N ILE A 13 -11.77 10.00 9.61
CA ILE A 13 -11.62 10.38 11.03
C ILE A 13 -10.17 10.28 11.48
N GLY A 14 -9.41 9.40 10.86
CA GLY A 14 -8.00 9.17 11.12
C GLY A 14 -7.65 7.69 11.04
N GLY A 15 -6.44 7.37 11.46
CA GLY A 15 -5.96 5.99 11.39
C GLY A 15 -5.04 5.63 12.53
N SER A 16 -4.63 4.37 12.50
CA SER A 16 -3.60 3.80 13.37
C SER A 16 -2.80 2.76 12.61
N ARG A 17 -1.52 2.67 12.91
CA ARG A 17 -0.63 1.63 12.40
C ARG A 17 0.34 1.17 13.47
N ILE A 18 0.88 -0.02 13.34
CA ILE A 18 2.08 -0.42 14.07
C ILE A 18 3.32 0.11 13.36
N PRO A 19 4.48 0.20 14.02
CA PRO A 19 5.74 0.49 13.34
C PRO A 19 5.98 -0.46 12.18
N PHE A 20 6.45 0.06 11.04
CA PHE A 20 6.86 -0.77 9.91
C PHE A 20 8.31 -1.20 10.12
N CYS A 21 8.56 -2.50 10.05
CA CYS A 21 9.86 -3.07 10.36
C CYS A 21 10.39 -3.88 9.19
N ARG A 22 11.71 -3.84 8.99
CA ARG A 22 12.37 -4.69 7.99
C ARG A 22 11.98 -6.15 8.20
N SER A 23 11.70 -6.83 7.11
CA SER A 23 11.46 -8.28 7.13
C SER A 23 12.62 -9.05 7.77
N HIS A 24 12.30 -10.18 8.33
CA HIS A 24 13.23 -11.06 9.05
C HIS A 24 13.98 -10.38 10.22
N SER A 25 13.38 -9.30 10.79
CA SER A 25 13.92 -8.62 11.97
C SER A 25 13.01 -8.85 13.19
N VAL A 26 12.50 -7.78 13.78
CA VAL A 26 11.76 -7.81 15.06
C VAL A 26 10.39 -8.48 14.98
N TYR A 27 9.75 -8.50 13.80
CA TYR A 27 8.45 -9.16 13.57
C TYR A 27 8.55 -10.53 12.88
N ARG A 28 9.76 -11.12 12.81
CA ARG A 28 10.00 -12.39 12.09
C ARG A 28 9.10 -13.56 12.49
N ASN A 29 8.52 -13.54 13.68
CA ASN A 29 7.62 -14.57 14.20
C ASN A 29 6.18 -14.05 14.36
N CYS A 30 5.80 -12.96 13.68
CA CYS A 30 4.47 -12.40 13.73
C CYS A 30 3.70 -12.74 12.44
N THR A 31 2.49 -13.25 12.61
CA THR A 31 1.58 -13.54 11.50
C THR A 31 0.90 -12.28 10.99
N ASN A 32 0.38 -12.31 9.76
CA ASN A 32 -0.47 -11.24 9.23
C ASN A 32 -1.64 -10.90 10.16
N LYS A 33 -2.28 -11.92 10.74
CA LYS A 33 -3.38 -11.74 11.68
C LYS A 33 -2.95 -10.97 12.95
N GLU A 34 -1.81 -11.31 13.54
CA GLU A 34 -1.30 -10.61 14.73
C GLU A 34 -1.00 -9.14 14.43
N LEU A 35 -0.32 -8.86 13.29
CA LEU A 35 0.02 -7.50 12.87
C LEU A 35 -1.25 -6.69 12.61
N MET A 36 -2.20 -7.25 11.83
CA MET A 36 -3.45 -6.56 11.49
C MET A 36 -4.32 -6.31 12.70
N THR A 37 -4.45 -7.30 13.58
CA THR A 37 -5.23 -7.16 14.84
C THR A 37 -4.64 -6.06 15.72
N ALA A 38 -3.32 -5.90 15.77
CA ALA A 38 -2.68 -4.84 16.54
C ALA A 38 -3.01 -3.44 15.98
N ALA A 39 -2.92 -3.24 14.67
CA ALA A 39 -3.30 -1.98 14.02
C ALA A 39 -4.79 -1.68 14.18
N LEU A 40 -5.65 -2.69 14.06
CA LEU A 40 -7.10 -2.56 14.23
C LEU A 40 -7.46 -2.20 15.69
N LYS A 41 -6.81 -2.83 16.69
CA LYS A 41 -6.93 -2.44 18.11
C LYS A 41 -6.52 -0.99 18.33
N GLY A 42 -5.50 -0.52 17.63
CA GLY A 42 -5.10 0.89 17.67
C GLY A 42 -6.24 1.83 17.26
N VAL A 43 -6.95 1.52 16.16
CA VAL A 43 -8.13 2.28 15.70
C VAL A 43 -9.27 2.16 16.73
N VAL A 44 -9.57 0.95 17.20
CA VAL A 44 -10.65 0.69 18.17
C VAL A 44 -10.44 1.47 19.47
N ASN A 45 -9.23 1.48 19.99
CA ASN A 45 -8.89 2.20 21.22
C ASN A 45 -8.88 3.73 21.01
N LYS A 46 -8.30 4.20 19.90
CA LYS A 46 -8.17 5.63 19.61
C LYS A 46 -9.52 6.33 19.49
N PHE A 47 -10.52 5.65 18.92
CA PHE A 47 -11.85 6.21 18.65
C PHE A 47 -12.96 5.64 19.53
N ASP A 48 -12.62 4.96 20.63
CA ASP A 48 -13.55 4.37 21.61
C ASP A 48 -14.65 3.49 20.96
N LEU A 49 -14.21 2.58 20.08
CA LEU A 49 -15.11 1.71 19.33
C LEU A 49 -15.32 0.33 19.99
N LYS A 50 -14.79 0.11 21.21
CA LYS A 50 -14.88 -1.18 21.89
C LYS A 50 -16.33 -1.61 22.08
N GLY A 51 -16.64 -2.83 21.63
CA GLY A 51 -17.99 -3.41 21.70
C GLY A 51 -18.99 -2.83 20.69
N GLN A 52 -18.63 -1.80 19.92
CA GLN A 52 -19.51 -1.23 18.91
C GLN A 52 -19.59 -2.12 17.66
N THR A 53 -20.79 -2.17 17.07
CA THR A 53 -21.03 -2.82 15.78
C THR A 53 -20.85 -1.76 14.70
N LEU A 54 -19.88 -1.96 13.83
CA LEU A 54 -19.65 -1.11 12.64
C LEU A 54 -20.42 -1.67 11.44
N GLY A 55 -20.64 -0.81 10.45
CA GLY A 55 -21.28 -1.22 9.19
C GLY A 55 -20.46 -2.28 8.44
N GLU A 56 -19.14 -2.10 8.35
CA GLU A 56 -18.25 -3.10 7.72
C GLU A 56 -16.77 -2.82 8.00
N VAL A 57 -15.96 -3.89 7.91
CA VAL A 57 -14.49 -3.81 7.94
C VAL A 57 -13.93 -4.47 6.70
N ALA A 58 -13.14 -3.72 5.91
CA ALA A 58 -12.48 -4.20 4.71
C ALA A 58 -10.97 -4.20 4.92
N LEU A 59 -10.34 -5.36 4.96
CA LEU A 59 -8.90 -5.51 5.16
C LEU A 59 -8.30 -6.40 4.06
N GLY A 60 -6.97 -6.44 3.97
CA GLY A 60 -6.33 -7.37 3.06
C GLY A 60 -4.85 -7.56 3.33
N ALA A 61 -4.30 -8.58 2.69
CA ALA A 61 -2.88 -8.87 2.62
C ALA A 61 -2.55 -9.45 1.25
N LEU A 62 -1.35 -9.15 0.74
CA LEU A 62 -0.87 -9.72 -0.52
C LEU A 62 -0.37 -11.14 -0.32
N ILE A 63 0.43 -11.36 0.72
CA ILE A 63 1.04 -12.63 1.04
C ILE A 63 0.30 -13.24 2.23
N LYS A 64 -0.53 -14.27 1.98
CA LYS A 64 -1.33 -14.92 3.01
C LYS A 64 -1.12 -16.43 3.04
N HIS A 65 -1.15 -16.99 4.24
CA HIS A 65 -1.36 -18.44 4.40
C HIS A 65 -2.79 -18.83 4.04
N SER A 66 -3.00 -20.09 3.66
CA SER A 66 -4.34 -20.63 3.42
C SER A 66 -5.23 -20.64 4.67
N SER A 67 -4.64 -20.60 5.86
CA SER A 67 -5.33 -20.40 7.14
C SER A 67 -5.97 -19.03 7.29
N ASP A 68 -5.41 -17.99 6.61
CA ASP A 68 -5.89 -16.61 6.66
C ASP A 68 -6.98 -16.34 5.62
N TRP A 69 -7.84 -17.33 5.36
CA TRP A 69 -8.87 -17.27 4.30
C TRP A 69 -9.84 -16.08 4.46
N ASN A 70 -10.07 -15.61 5.68
CA ASN A 70 -10.79 -14.35 5.96
C ASN A 70 -10.07 -13.60 7.09
N LEU A 71 -8.91 -13.04 6.76
CA LEU A 71 -8.06 -12.26 7.67
C LEU A 71 -8.82 -11.11 8.33
N ALA A 72 -9.68 -10.43 7.57
CA ALA A 72 -10.46 -9.31 8.08
C ALA A 72 -11.41 -9.76 9.20
N ARG A 73 -12.13 -10.84 9.00
CA ARG A 73 -13.06 -11.35 9.99
C ARG A 73 -12.35 -11.84 11.25
N GLU A 74 -11.25 -12.56 11.10
CA GLU A 74 -10.43 -13.04 12.22
C GLU A 74 -9.85 -11.86 13.03
N SER A 75 -9.38 -10.82 12.37
CA SER A 75 -8.89 -9.59 13.01
C SER A 75 -10.00 -8.84 13.76
N VAL A 76 -11.21 -8.77 13.20
CA VAL A 76 -12.38 -8.17 13.89
C VAL A 76 -12.72 -8.91 15.18
N ILE A 77 -12.73 -10.25 15.15
CA ILE A 77 -13.05 -11.09 16.33
C ILE A 77 -12.08 -10.79 17.48
N GLU A 78 -10.82 -10.53 17.20
CA GLU A 78 -9.79 -10.27 18.20
C GLU A 78 -9.57 -8.78 18.52
N SER A 79 -10.20 -7.86 17.78
CA SER A 79 -9.94 -6.41 17.88
C SER A 79 -10.59 -5.71 19.07
N GLY A 80 -11.64 -6.29 19.60
CA GLY A 80 -12.50 -5.66 20.61
C GLY A 80 -13.76 -5.01 20.04
N LEU A 81 -13.94 -4.99 18.72
CA LEU A 81 -15.23 -4.65 18.10
C LEU A 81 -16.29 -5.69 18.44
N SER A 82 -17.57 -5.33 18.28
CA SER A 82 -18.68 -6.29 18.35
C SER A 82 -18.48 -7.43 17.36
N LEU A 83 -18.69 -8.66 17.78
CA LEU A 83 -18.67 -9.85 16.93
C LEU A 83 -19.75 -9.83 15.82
N ARG A 84 -20.68 -8.87 15.87
CA ARG A 84 -21.68 -8.65 14.82
C ARG A 84 -21.18 -7.75 13.69
N THR A 85 -19.99 -7.15 13.81
CA THR A 85 -19.39 -6.35 12.74
C THR A 85 -19.00 -7.24 11.55
N PRO A 86 -19.60 -7.09 10.37
CA PRO A 86 -19.23 -7.85 9.20
C PRO A 86 -17.84 -7.42 8.70
N ALA A 87 -17.14 -8.35 8.03
CA ALA A 87 -15.82 -8.06 7.47
C ALA A 87 -15.54 -8.92 6.24
N PHE A 88 -14.76 -8.39 5.31
CA PHE A 88 -14.32 -9.09 4.11
C PHE A 88 -12.87 -8.75 3.75
N ASP A 89 -12.23 -9.71 3.07
CA ASP A 89 -10.90 -9.55 2.52
C ASP A 89 -10.94 -9.06 1.08
N LEU A 90 -9.92 -8.25 0.72
CA LEU A 90 -9.64 -7.89 -0.67
C LEU A 90 -8.14 -7.87 -0.93
N GLN A 91 -7.77 -7.85 -2.22
CA GLN A 91 -6.39 -7.75 -2.64
C GLN A 91 -6.27 -6.92 -3.92
N ARG A 92 -5.41 -5.92 -3.88
CA ARG A 92 -4.93 -5.14 -5.03
C ARG A 92 -3.45 -4.80 -4.83
N ALA A 93 -2.65 -5.82 -4.53
CA ALA A 93 -1.22 -5.70 -4.24
C ALA A 93 -0.92 -4.49 -3.33
N CYS A 94 0.02 -3.61 -3.69
CA CYS A 94 0.42 -2.44 -2.90
C CYS A 94 -0.73 -1.43 -2.65
N GLY A 95 -1.76 -1.43 -3.50
CA GLY A 95 -2.94 -0.56 -3.39
C GLY A 95 -4.07 -1.11 -2.53
N THR A 96 -3.92 -2.28 -1.91
CA THR A 96 -4.99 -3.02 -1.22
C THR A 96 -5.74 -2.16 -0.21
N SER A 97 -5.08 -1.51 0.74
CA SER A 97 -5.79 -0.74 1.77
C SER A 97 -6.32 0.61 1.28
N LEU A 98 -5.76 1.18 0.21
CA LEU A 98 -6.38 2.34 -0.45
C LEU A 98 -7.67 1.92 -1.16
N GLU A 99 -7.66 0.77 -1.86
CA GLU A 99 -8.88 0.21 -2.44
C GLU A 99 -9.92 -0.14 -1.39
N ALA A 100 -9.51 -0.71 -0.25
CA ALA A 100 -10.37 -0.96 0.89
C ALA A 100 -11.06 0.34 1.37
N ALA A 101 -10.29 1.43 1.49
CA ALA A 101 -10.83 2.74 1.86
C ALA A 101 -11.84 3.26 0.83
N ILE A 102 -11.57 3.10 -0.46
CA ILE A 102 -12.47 3.48 -1.55
C ILE A 102 -13.78 2.65 -1.50
N LEU A 103 -13.71 1.34 -1.27
CA LEU A 103 -14.89 0.48 -1.19
C LEU A 103 -15.77 0.82 0.03
N ILE A 104 -15.16 1.05 1.19
CA ILE A 104 -15.88 1.53 2.39
C ILE A 104 -16.48 2.90 2.13
N ALA A 105 -15.73 3.82 1.53
CA ALA A 105 -16.21 5.15 1.17
C ALA A 105 -17.42 5.10 0.22
N ASN A 106 -17.38 4.24 -0.79
CA ASN A 106 -18.50 4.05 -1.71
C ASN A 106 -19.76 3.56 -0.98
N LYS A 107 -19.64 2.61 -0.04
CA LYS A 107 -20.77 2.14 0.76
C LYS A 107 -21.35 3.24 1.66
N ILE A 108 -20.49 4.05 2.27
CA ILE A 108 -20.90 5.21 3.07
C ILE A 108 -21.61 6.25 2.20
N SER A 109 -21.00 6.61 1.08
CA SER A 109 -21.55 7.59 0.13
C SER A 109 -22.93 7.22 -0.38
N LEU A 110 -23.15 5.91 -0.62
CA LEU A 110 -24.45 5.37 -1.05
C LEU A 110 -25.44 5.13 0.11
N GLY A 111 -25.06 5.44 1.36
CA GLY A 111 -25.92 5.23 2.53
C GLY A 111 -26.18 3.78 2.90
N GLN A 112 -25.34 2.85 2.46
CA GLN A 112 -25.43 1.44 2.81
C GLN A 112 -24.93 1.18 4.23
N ILE A 113 -23.91 1.93 4.65
CA ILE A 113 -23.34 1.90 6.01
C ILE A 113 -23.04 3.34 6.46
N GLU A 114 -22.96 3.55 7.77
CA GLU A 114 -22.59 4.86 8.37
C GLU A 114 -21.10 4.94 8.69
N VAL A 115 -20.49 3.81 9.02
CA VAL A 115 -19.11 3.73 9.50
C VAL A 115 -18.46 2.43 9.07
N GLY A 116 -17.18 2.50 8.71
CA GLY A 116 -16.39 1.32 8.39
C GLY A 116 -14.90 1.57 8.61
N ILE A 117 -14.15 0.48 8.72
CA ILE A 117 -12.69 0.50 8.82
C ILE A 117 -12.11 -0.14 7.57
N ALA A 118 -11.11 0.51 6.98
CA ALA A 118 -10.31 0.00 5.89
C ALA A 118 -8.87 -0.18 6.33
N GLY A 119 -8.19 -1.23 5.85
CA GLY A 119 -6.80 -1.45 6.24
C GLY A 119 -6.11 -2.56 5.45
N GLY A 120 -4.91 -2.84 5.85
CA GLY A 120 -4.11 -3.91 5.27
C GLY A 120 -2.86 -4.21 6.08
N THR A 121 -2.28 -5.37 5.79
CA THR A 121 -1.08 -5.89 6.42
C THR A 121 -0.29 -6.71 5.43
N ASP A 122 1.00 -6.80 5.62
CA ASP A 122 1.80 -7.91 5.09
C ASP A 122 2.93 -8.25 6.06
N SER A 123 3.19 -9.54 6.22
CA SER A 123 4.38 -10.08 6.85
C SER A 123 5.19 -10.85 5.80
N ILE A 124 6.25 -10.21 5.31
CA ILE A 124 7.21 -10.87 4.41
C ILE A 124 7.98 -11.95 5.18
N SER A 125 8.14 -11.74 6.48
CA SER A 125 8.80 -12.68 7.38
C SER A 125 8.04 -13.99 7.56
N ASP A 126 6.71 -13.94 7.48
CA ASP A 126 5.79 -15.07 7.60
C ASP A 126 5.25 -15.53 6.22
N ALA A 127 6.03 -15.35 5.17
CA ALA A 127 5.60 -15.73 3.84
C ALA A 127 5.44 -17.26 3.72
N PRO A 128 4.34 -17.76 3.09
CA PRO A 128 4.09 -19.19 2.97
C PRO A 128 5.14 -19.87 2.08
N VAL A 129 5.80 -20.88 2.62
CA VAL A 129 6.68 -21.77 1.85
C VAL A 129 5.85 -22.95 1.40
N VAL A 130 5.82 -23.22 0.09
CA VAL A 130 4.98 -24.28 -0.49
C VAL A 130 5.82 -25.38 -1.13
N TYR A 131 5.23 -26.56 -1.23
CA TYR A 131 5.83 -27.64 -1.98
C TYR A 131 5.52 -27.51 -3.48
N PRO A 132 6.38 -28.09 -4.36
CA PRO A 132 6.07 -28.21 -5.78
C PRO A 132 4.71 -28.86 -6.02
N ASP A 133 4.01 -28.43 -7.08
CA ASP A 133 2.67 -28.94 -7.41
C ASP A 133 2.61 -30.44 -7.54
N GLU A 134 3.65 -31.05 -8.10
CA GLU A 134 3.76 -32.51 -8.22
C GLU A 134 3.69 -33.21 -6.86
N TYR A 135 4.41 -32.68 -5.85
CA TYR A 135 4.39 -33.26 -4.50
C TYR A 135 3.06 -32.99 -3.80
N ARG A 136 2.54 -31.77 -3.92
CA ARG A 136 1.20 -31.43 -3.41
C ARG A 136 0.14 -32.39 -3.96
N ASN A 137 0.17 -32.69 -5.26
CA ASN A 137 -0.78 -33.58 -5.90
C ASN A 137 -0.65 -35.04 -5.37
N LEU A 138 0.58 -35.54 -5.15
CA LEU A 138 0.82 -36.81 -4.52
C LEU A 138 0.27 -36.90 -3.10
N LEU A 139 0.49 -35.83 -2.29
CA LEU A 139 -0.07 -35.76 -0.93
C LEU A 139 -1.59 -35.75 -0.94
N MET A 140 -2.22 -35.03 -1.91
CA MET A 140 -3.68 -35.05 -2.06
C MET A 140 -4.21 -36.42 -2.55
N GLU A 141 -3.48 -37.12 -3.40
CA GLU A 141 -3.81 -38.48 -3.82
C GLU A 141 -3.81 -39.44 -2.60
N ILE A 142 -2.75 -39.37 -1.76
CA ILE A 142 -2.64 -40.13 -0.51
C ILE A 142 -3.80 -39.81 0.44
N HIS A 143 -4.10 -38.51 0.63
CA HIS A 143 -5.16 -38.05 1.54
C HIS A 143 -6.54 -38.56 1.11
N ARG A 144 -6.83 -38.54 -0.20
CA ARG A 144 -8.12 -38.98 -0.75
C ARG A 144 -8.28 -40.50 -0.88
N ALA A 145 -7.21 -41.28 -0.74
CA ALA A 145 -7.23 -42.71 -0.90
C ALA A 145 -8.08 -43.38 0.18
N ARG A 146 -9.00 -44.26 -0.24
CA ARG A 146 -9.94 -44.96 0.62
C ARG A 146 -9.41 -46.25 1.21
N SER A 147 -8.39 -46.85 0.58
CA SER A 147 -7.77 -48.11 1.05
C SER A 147 -6.31 -47.88 1.45
N PRO A 148 -5.76 -48.69 2.38
CA PRO A 148 -4.35 -48.66 2.75
C PRO A 148 -3.40 -48.85 1.54
N LEU A 149 -3.76 -49.76 0.63
CA LEU A 149 -2.98 -50.01 -0.59
C LEU A 149 -2.92 -48.82 -1.52
N ASP A 150 -4.03 -48.08 -1.67
CA ASP A 150 -4.07 -46.89 -2.51
C ASP A 150 -3.32 -45.72 -1.89
N ARG A 151 -3.14 -45.67 -0.57
CA ARG A 151 -2.28 -44.69 0.13
C ARG A 151 -0.79 -44.94 -0.10
N ILE A 152 -0.40 -46.21 -0.25
CA ILE A 152 1.01 -46.59 -0.41
C ILE A 152 1.50 -46.35 -1.85
N LYS A 153 0.68 -46.60 -2.86
CA LYS A 153 1.06 -46.44 -4.28
C LYS A 153 1.69 -45.08 -4.63
N PRO A 154 1.14 -43.91 -4.24
CA PRO A 154 1.73 -42.61 -4.54
C PRO A 154 3.07 -42.37 -3.85
N ILE A 155 3.34 -43.07 -2.71
CA ILE A 155 4.60 -42.89 -1.97
C ILE A 155 5.79 -43.31 -2.84
N PHE A 156 5.64 -44.37 -3.66
CA PHE A 156 6.69 -44.83 -4.58
C PHE A 156 6.98 -43.85 -5.73
N LYS A 157 6.11 -42.85 -5.95
CA LYS A 157 6.32 -41.77 -6.93
C LYS A 157 7.10 -40.60 -6.35
N ILE A 158 7.33 -40.55 -5.01
CA ILE A 158 8.05 -39.47 -4.35
C ILE A 158 9.52 -39.50 -4.76
N ARG A 159 10.05 -38.35 -5.16
CA ARG A 159 11.43 -38.13 -5.57
C ARG A 159 12.10 -37.06 -4.70
N PRO A 160 13.44 -37.02 -4.57
CA PRO A 160 14.14 -36.00 -3.78
C PRO A 160 13.78 -34.56 -4.17
N GLN A 161 13.54 -34.30 -5.45
CA GLN A 161 13.14 -32.97 -5.95
C GLN A 161 11.81 -32.44 -5.37
N HIS A 162 10.91 -33.35 -4.97
CA HIS A 162 9.63 -33.01 -4.37
C HIS A 162 9.78 -32.34 -2.99
N PHE A 163 10.89 -32.54 -2.30
CA PHE A 163 11.18 -31.92 -1.01
C PHE A 163 11.84 -30.56 -1.15
N LYS A 164 12.12 -30.08 -2.37
CA LYS A 164 12.68 -28.74 -2.59
C LYS A 164 11.57 -27.69 -2.42
N PRO A 165 11.59 -26.89 -1.35
CA PRO A 165 10.55 -25.91 -1.11
C PRO A 165 10.57 -24.81 -2.16
N GLN A 166 9.41 -24.23 -2.43
CA GLN A 166 9.24 -23.03 -3.25
C GLN A 166 8.93 -21.86 -2.34
N PHE A 167 9.73 -20.82 -2.45
CA PHE A 167 9.55 -19.57 -1.73
C PHE A 167 8.75 -18.59 -2.59
N PRO A 168 7.90 -17.75 -1.99
CA PRO A 168 7.23 -16.69 -2.74
C PRO A 168 8.27 -15.73 -3.35
N VAL A 169 8.03 -15.36 -4.59
CA VAL A 169 8.89 -14.43 -5.33
C VAL A 169 8.08 -13.21 -5.73
N VAL A 170 8.71 -12.03 -5.68
CA VAL A 170 8.11 -10.76 -6.12
C VAL A 170 8.43 -10.57 -7.60
N THR A 171 7.90 -11.46 -8.43
CA THR A 171 8.17 -11.54 -9.88
C THR A 171 6.83 -11.61 -10.62
N GLU A 172 6.71 -10.83 -11.69
CA GLU A 172 5.53 -10.90 -12.57
C GLU A 172 5.59 -12.18 -13.42
N PRO A 173 4.58 -13.06 -13.34
CA PRO A 173 4.60 -14.33 -14.07
C PRO A 173 4.70 -14.18 -15.59
N GLN A 174 4.13 -13.11 -16.15
CA GLN A 174 4.07 -12.88 -17.60
C GLN A 174 5.41 -12.46 -18.19
N THR A 175 6.23 -11.75 -17.42
CA THR A 175 7.52 -11.22 -17.90
C THR A 175 8.71 -11.97 -17.31
N GLY A 176 8.51 -12.69 -16.20
CA GLY A 176 9.59 -13.31 -15.43
C GLY A 176 10.50 -12.33 -14.71
N LEU A 177 10.18 -11.02 -14.74
CA LEU A 177 10.97 -9.96 -14.12
C LEU A 177 10.44 -9.62 -12.73
N SER A 178 11.34 -9.35 -11.80
CA SER A 178 10.99 -8.77 -10.52
C SER A 178 10.51 -7.32 -10.69
N MET A 179 9.81 -6.79 -9.67
CA MET A 179 9.40 -5.38 -9.64
C MET A 179 10.59 -4.43 -9.86
N GLY A 180 11.73 -4.73 -9.22
CA GLY A 180 12.93 -3.91 -9.34
C GLY A 180 13.57 -3.99 -10.72
N GLU A 181 13.68 -5.16 -11.34
CA GLU A 181 14.19 -5.31 -12.71
C GLU A 181 13.29 -4.59 -13.73
N SER A 182 11.98 -4.74 -13.61
CA SER A 182 11.01 -4.01 -14.45
C SER A 182 11.14 -2.50 -14.29
N THR A 183 11.37 -2.03 -13.06
CA THR A 183 11.55 -0.59 -12.78
C THR A 183 12.90 -0.08 -13.29
N GLU A 184 13.97 -0.87 -13.22
CA GLU A 184 15.26 -0.50 -13.81
C GLU A 184 15.17 -0.33 -15.33
N LEU A 185 14.40 -1.21 -16.03
CA LEU A 185 14.12 -1.03 -17.46
C LEU A 185 13.37 0.28 -17.72
N MET A 186 12.41 0.60 -16.86
CA MET A 186 11.65 1.84 -16.92
C MET A 186 12.55 3.06 -16.65
N ALA A 187 13.45 2.99 -15.67
CA ALA A 187 14.42 4.04 -15.37
C ALA A 187 15.29 4.37 -16.58
N LYS A 188 15.74 3.35 -17.30
CA LYS A 188 16.50 3.52 -18.56
C LYS A 188 15.67 4.11 -19.68
N LYS A 189 14.43 3.64 -19.87
CA LYS A 189 13.51 4.16 -20.89
C LYS A 189 13.22 5.65 -20.70
N TRP A 190 13.08 6.10 -19.45
CA TRP A 190 12.84 7.49 -19.10
C TRP A 190 14.14 8.28 -18.85
N ASN A 191 15.31 7.68 -19.08
CA ASN A 191 16.63 8.28 -18.86
C ASN A 191 16.79 8.93 -17.47
N LEU A 192 16.26 8.26 -16.43
CA LEU A 192 16.29 8.77 -15.07
C LEU A 192 17.68 8.68 -14.47
N GLN A 193 18.20 9.81 -14.05
CA GLN A 193 19.56 9.90 -13.51
C GLN A 193 19.60 9.35 -12.08
N ARG A 194 20.72 8.73 -11.73
CA ARG A 194 20.95 8.12 -10.41
C ARG A 194 20.90 9.13 -9.27
N ASP A 195 21.48 10.30 -9.46
CA ASP A 195 21.52 11.38 -8.48
C ASP A 195 20.14 11.89 -8.10
N HIS A 196 19.22 12.02 -9.06
CA HIS A 196 17.83 12.38 -8.79
C HIS A 196 17.11 11.30 -7.97
N GLN A 197 17.38 10.03 -8.24
CA GLN A 197 16.82 8.92 -7.46
C GLN A 197 17.34 8.93 -6.02
N ASP A 198 18.64 9.16 -5.84
CA ASP A 198 19.26 9.24 -4.52
C ASP A 198 18.80 10.49 -3.76
N GLN A 199 18.56 11.62 -4.44
CA GLN A 199 18.01 12.84 -3.85
C GLN A 199 16.58 12.63 -3.32
N LEU A 200 15.72 11.94 -4.07
CA LEU A 200 14.37 11.60 -3.60
C LEU A 200 14.44 10.69 -2.36
N ALA A 201 15.28 9.66 -2.39
CA ALA A 201 15.48 8.76 -1.26
C ALA A 201 16.03 9.49 -0.03
N PHE A 202 16.98 10.40 -0.22
CA PHE A 202 17.51 11.24 0.86
C PHE A 202 16.40 12.09 1.48
N SER A 203 15.60 12.78 0.66
CA SER A 203 14.47 13.60 1.13
C SER A 203 13.46 12.78 1.91
N SER A 204 13.13 11.56 1.46
CA SER A 204 12.23 10.65 2.14
C SER A 204 12.73 10.33 3.56
N HIS A 205 14.00 10.00 3.73
CA HIS A 205 14.60 9.71 5.04
C HIS A 205 14.68 10.93 5.95
N VAL A 206 15.07 12.08 5.44
CA VAL A 206 15.17 13.32 6.21
C VAL A 206 13.79 13.76 6.71
N ASN A 207 12.78 13.73 5.83
CA ASN A 207 11.42 14.09 6.19
C ASN A 207 10.82 13.14 7.24
N ALA A 208 11.05 11.83 7.11
CA ALA A 208 10.58 10.84 8.09
C ALA A 208 11.26 11.00 9.45
N ALA A 209 12.57 11.22 9.48
CA ALA A 209 13.33 11.45 10.71
C ALA A 209 12.83 12.72 11.41
N ALA A 210 12.73 13.83 10.69
CA ALA A 210 12.22 15.09 11.23
C ALA A 210 10.78 14.98 11.78
N ALA A 211 9.92 14.21 11.11
CA ALA A 211 8.56 13.97 11.58
C ALA A 211 8.54 13.18 12.90
N TYR A 212 9.40 12.16 13.06
CA TYR A 212 9.54 11.44 14.33
C TYR A 212 10.14 12.30 15.45
N ASP A 213 11.13 13.10 15.14
CA ASP A 213 11.78 14.00 16.13
C ASP A 213 10.81 15.09 16.62
N ALA A 214 9.86 15.50 15.77
CA ALA A 214 8.79 16.44 16.11
C ALA A 214 7.58 15.77 16.81
N GLY A 215 7.58 14.45 17.04
CA GLY A 215 6.43 13.73 17.61
C GLY A 215 5.22 13.65 16.68
N TRP A 216 5.39 13.93 15.38
CA TRP A 216 4.27 14.01 14.43
C TRP A 216 3.52 12.69 14.25
N PHE A 217 4.21 11.57 14.47
CA PHE A 217 3.63 10.22 14.35
C PHE A 217 3.01 9.69 15.65
N ASP A 218 3.09 10.39 16.79
CA ASP A 218 2.73 9.85 18.11
C ASP A 218 1.26 9.41 18.22
N ASP A 219 0.37 10.05 17.48
CA ASP A 219 -1.05 9.69 17.43
C ASP A 219 -1.42 8.72 16.29
N LEU A 220 -0.49 8.41 15.39
CA LEU A 220 -0.69 7.52 14.26
C LEU A 220 -0.01 6.16 14.44
N VAL A 221 1.06 6.09 15.21
CA VAL A 221 1.86 4.88 15.42
C VAL A 221 1.67 4.36 16.83
N VAL A 222 1.10 3.16 16.94
CA VAL A 222 0.93 2.49 18.24
C VAL A 222 2.06 1.48 18.46
N PRO A 223 2.69 1.47 19.65
CA PRO A 223 3.74 0.51 19.95
C PRO A 223 3.25 -0.94 19.81
N PHE A 224 4.09 -1.80 19.23
CA PHE A 224 3.82 -3.23 19.11
C PHE A 224 5.09 -4.05 19.38
N LYS A 225 4.98 -5.12 20.21
CA LYS A 225 6.14 -5.97 20.61
C LYS A 225 7.33 -5.15 21.14
N LYS A 226 7.05 -4.05 21.89
CA LYS A 226 8.04 -3.09 22.43
C LYS A 226 8.78 -2.27 21.35
N ILE A 227 8.29 -2.25 20.13
CA ILE A 227 8.79 -1.40 19.06
C ILE A 227 7.89 -0.17 18.97
N GLU A 228 8.48 1.02 18.97
CA GLU A 228 7.76 2.31 19.01
C GLU A 228 7.92 3.10 17.71
N LYS A 229 8.98 2.82 16.94
CA LYS A 229 9.31 3.56 15.71
C LYS A 229 9.62 2.63 14.55
N ASP A 230 9.39 3.09 13.34
CA ASP A 230 9.81 2.40 12.11
C ASP A 230 11.33 2.17 12.14
N ASN A 231 11.76 0.92 11.94
CA ASN A 231 13.17 0.59 12.08
C ASN A 231 14.00 0.73 10.79
N ASN A 232 13.38 1.31 9.76
CA ASN A 232 14.00 1.43 8.45
C ASN A 232 14.55 2.85 8.18
N ILE A 233 14.08 3.85 8.92
CA ILE A 233 14.50 5.25 8.78
C ILE A 233 15.99 5.41 9.13
N ARG A 234 16.70 6.10 8.25
CA ARG A 234 18.14 6.37 8.40
C ARG A 234 18.36 7.87 8.56
N SER A 235 18.28 8.36 9.79
CA SER A 235 18.47 9.79 10.10
C SER A 235 19.89 10.31 9.76
N ASN A 236 20.88 9.41 9.69
CA ASN A 236 22.28 9.72 9.36
C ASN A 236 22.65 9.44 7.90
N THR A 237 21.66 9.28 7.00
CA THR A 237 21.97 9.10 5.57
C THR A 237 22.47 10.41 4.96
N THR A 238 23.28 10.30 3.91
CA THR A 238 23.75 11.45 3.10
C THR A 238 23.71 11.07 1.61
N ILE A 239 23.76 12.04 0.73
CA ILE A 239 23.83 11.81 -0.72
C ILE A 239 25.06 10.97 -1.08
N GLU A 240 26.22 11.25 -0.45
CA GLU A 240 27.47 10.52 -0.69
C GLU A 240 27.34 9.03 -0.29
N LYS A 241 26.69 8.75 0.84
CA LYS A 241 26.42 7.38 1.28
C LYS A 241 25.50 6.63 0.32
N LEU A 242 24.48 7.31 -0.21
CA LEU A 242 23.58 6.74 -1.21
C LEU A 242 24.30 6.51 -2.54
N ALA A 243 25.08 7.49 -3.03
CA ALA A 243 25.85 7.39 -4.26
C ALA A 243 26.90 6.25 -4.24
N ALA A 244 27.45 5.93 -3.06
CA ALA A 244 28.40 4.83 -2.90
C ALA A 244 27.77 3.42 -3.02
N LEU A 245 26.45 3.29 -3.00
CA LEU A 245 25.77 2.00 -3.11
C LEU A 245 25.84 1.44 -4.52
N ARG A 246 26.03 0.12 -4.62
CA ARG A 246 26.07 -0.58 -5.92
C ARG A 246 24.65 -0.79 -6.45
N PRO A 247 24.44 -0.76 -7.79
CA PRO A 247 23.20 -1.14 -8.41
C PRO A 247 22.74 -2.54 -7.97
N ALA A 248 21.45 -2.68 -7.69
CA ALA A 248 20.85 -3.90 -7.16
C ALA A 248 20.20 -4.77 -8.26
N PHE A 249 19.59 -4.16 -9.26
CA PHE A 249 18.73 -4.83 -10.24
C PHE A 249 19.39 -4.98 -11.62
N ASP A 250 20.37 -4.16 -11.97
CA ASP A 250 21.20 -4.35 -13.15
C ASP A 250 22.68 -4.27 -12.78
N LYS A 251 23.39 -5.37 -12.92
CA LYS A 251 24.82 -5.53 -12.61
C LYS A 251 25.73 -5.32 -13.83
N SER A 252 25.19 -4.91 -14.98
CA SER A 252 25.95 -4.72 -16.23
C SER A 252 26.87 -3.48 -16.24
N GLY A 253 26.84 -2.68 -15.17
CA GLY A 253 27.51 -1.37 -15.10
C GLY A 253 26.63 -0.20 -15.57
N LYS A 254 25.40 -0.47 -16.04
CA LYS A 254 24.43 0.54 -16.49
C LYS A 254 23.23 0.68 -15.55
N GLY A 255 23.24 0.00 -14.41
CA GLY A 255 22.18 0.06 -13.42
C GLY A 255 22.21 1.37 -12.64
N THR A 256 21.05 1.90 -12.33
CA THR A 256 20.88 3.14 -11.58
C THR A 256 20.21 2.93 -10.22
N MET A 257 19.38 1.88 -10.09
CA MET A 257 18.64 1.61 -8.87
C MET A 257 19.45 0.79 -7.87
N THR A 258 19.37 1.18 -6.61
CA THR A 258 20.11 0.56 -5.49
C THR A 258 19.16 0.19 -4.35
N ALA A 259 19.67 -0.53 -3.37
CA ALA A 259 18.94 -0.76 -2.13
C ALA A 259 18.65 0.53 -1.33
N GLY A 260 19.37 1.64 -1.62
CA GLY A 260 19.17 2.92 -0.94
C GLY A 260 18.06 3.79 -1.54
N ASN A 261 17.78 3.63 -2.84
CA ASN A 261 16.71 4.35 -3.55
C ASN A 261 15.51 3.45 -3.91
N SER A 262 15.40 2.34 -3.21
CA SER A 262 14.32 1.36 -3.31
C SER A 262 13.72 1.08 -1.93
N THR A 263 12.42 0.82 -1.86
CA THR A 263 11.80 0.46 -0.58
C THR A 263 12.28 -0.93 -0.12
N PRO A 264 12.55 -1.12 1.18
CA PRO A 264 12.89 -2.44 1.69
C PRO A 264 11.66 -3.32 1.86
N LEU A 265 11.85 -4.63 1.83
CA LEU A 265 10.83 -5.58 2.26
C LEU A 265 10.56 -5.40 3.76
N THR A 266 9.30 -5.22 4.12
CA THR A 266 8.89 -4.85 5.48
C THR A 266 7.64 -5.61 5.92
N ASP A 267 7.52 -5.76 7.24
CA ASP A 267 6.36 -6.29 7.93
C ASP A 267 5.62 -5.14 8.61
N GLY A 268 4.29 -5.16 8.62
CA GLY A 268 3.50 -4.15 9.29
C GLY A 268 2.04 -4.15 8.91
N ALA A 269 1.26 -3.32 9.59
CA ALA A 269 -0.18 -3.17 9.37
C ALA A 269 -0.64 -1.73 9.62
N ALA A 270 -1.66 -1.30 8.90
CA ALA A 270 -2.29 0.00 9.05
C ALA A 270 -3.81 -0.09 8.80
N ALA A 271 -4.58 0.74 9.49
CA ALA A 271 -6.02 0.86 9.32
C ALA A 271 -6.49 2.31 9.47
N VAL A 272 -7.59 2.65 8.82
CA VAL A 272 -8.24 3.97 8.85
C VAL A 272 -9.73 3.82 9.11
N LEU A 273 -10.30 4.77 9.87
CA LEU A 273 -11.72 4.89 10.15
C LEU A 273 -12.34 5.89 9.19
N LEU A 274 -13.39 5.44 8.48
CA LEU A 274 -14.21 6.26 7.59
C LEU A 274 -15.66 6.25 8.06
N THR A 275 -16.33 7.41 7.95
CA THR A 275 -17.72 7.55 8.42
C THR A 275 -18.50 8.47 7.48
N SER A 276 -19.86 8.42 7.61
CA SER A 276 -20.66 9.56 7.18
C SER A 276 -20.37 10.77 8.11
N GLU A 277 -20.58 11.98 7.58
CA GLU A 277 -20.40 13.20 8.38
C GLU A 277 -21.36 13.25 9.57
N ASP A 278 -22.58 12.76 9.40
CA ASP A 278 -23.60 12.72 10.45
C ASP A 278 -23.18 11.79 11.60
N TRP A 279 -22.67 10.60 11.28
CA TRP A 279 -22.17 9.68 12.30
C TRP A 279 -20.98 10.24 13.08
N ALA A 280 -20.04 10.91 12.38
CA ALA A 280 -18.92 11.60 13.05
C ALA A 280 -19.42 12.65 14.04
N ARG A 281 -20.42 13.45 13.64
CA ARG A 281 -21.02 14.47 14.49
C ARG A 281 -21.72 13.88 15.72
N GLU A 282 -22.52 12.81 15.54
CA GLU A 282 -23.18 12.10 16.64
C GLU A 282 -22.20 11.55 17.65
N LYS A 283 -21.03 11.11 17.20
CA LYS A 283 -19.98 10.56 18.07
C LYS A 283 -18.99 11.60 18.58
N ASN A 284 -19.17 12.89 18.24
CA ASN A 284 -18.25 13.98 18.57
C ASN A 284 -16.81 13.69 18.11
N LEU A 285 -16.64 13.01 16.96
CA LEU A 285 -15.34 12.71 16.38
C LEU A 285 -14.93 13.83 15.42
N PRO A 286 -13.68 14.27 15.46
CA PRO A 286 -13.19 15.28 14.52
C PRO A 286 -13.09 14.68 13.11
N VAL A 287 -13.64 15.36 12.11
CA VAL A 287 -13.38 15.03 10.70
C VAL A 287 -12.02 15.60 10.35
N MET A 288 -11.07 14.73 9.98
CA MET A 288 -9.73 15.16 9.61
C MET A 288 -9.68 15.65 8.15
N ALA A 289 -10.38 14.96 7.26
CA ALA A 289 -10.48 15.29 5.84
C ALA A 289 -11.64 14.51 5.22
N TYR A 290 -11.99 14.83 3.98
CA TYR A 290 -12.96 14.07 3.17
C TYR A 290 -12.22 13.32 2.04
N LEU A 291 -12.64 12.08 1.77
CA LEU A 291 -12.25 11.34 0.57
C LEU A 291 -13.27 11.67 -0.55
N THR A 292 -12.84 12.42 -1.56
CA THR A 292 -13.75 13.02 -2.55
C THR A 292 -13.72 12.37 -3.91
N PHE A 293 -12.57 11.91 -4.37
CA PHE A 293 -12.41 11.22 -5.65
C PHE A 293 -11.47 10.04 -5.51
N ALA A 294 -11.67 9.04 -6.36
CA ALA A 294 -10.75 7.92 -6.49
C ALA A 294 -10.79 7.34 -7.90
N LYS A 295 -9.66 6.79 -8.34
CA LYS A 295 -9.55 6.14 -9.64
C LYS A 295 -8.52 5.01 -9.58
N ALA A 296 -8.86 3.89 -10.21
CA ALA A 296 -7.90 2.84 -10.53
C ALA A 296 -7.67 2.77 -12.03
N SER A 297 -6.45 2.41 -12.44
CA SER A 297 -6.08 2.16 -13.84
C SER A 297 -5.13 0.96 -13.93
N ALA A 298 -5.02 0.42 -15.13
CA ALA A 298 -4.04 -0.59 -15.48
C ALA A 298 -3.34 -0.21 -16.79
N VAL A 299 -2.13 -0.73 -17.00
CA VAL A 299 -1.33 -0.53 -18.22
C VAL A 299 -0.96 -1.86 -18.84
N ASN A 300 -0.74 -1.87 -20.13
CA ASN A 300 -0.21 -3.03 -20.84
C ASN A 300 1.32 -3.12 -20.65
N PHE A 301 1.72 -3.56 -19.46
CA PHE A 301 3.14 -3.68 -19.12
C PHE A 301 3.86 -4.80 -19.88
N ILE A 302 3.12 -5.76 -20.46
CA ILE A 302 3.68 -6.82 -21.28
C ILE A 302 4.28 -6.24 -22.58
N ASP A 303 3.60 -5.24 -23.15
CA ASP A 303 4.07 -4.50 -24.34
C ASP A 303 4.85 -3.21 -23.98
N ASN A 304 5.59 -3.25 -22.87
CA ASN A 304 6.52 -2.19 -22.46
C ASN A 304 5.91 -0.82 -22.13
N GLU A 305 4.65 -0.73 -21.68
CA GLU A 305 4.12 0.53 -21.14
C GLU A 305 4.76 0.91 -19.80
N GLY A 306 5.44 -0.05 -19.14
CA GLY A 306 6.08 0.11 -17.84
C GLY A 306 5.19 -0.38 -16.70
N LEU A 307 5.67 -1.40 -15.98
CA LEU A 307 4.91 -2.13 -14.96
C LEU A 307 4.27 -1.21 -13.90
N LEU A 308 4.96 -0.16 -13.48
CA LEU A 308 4.51 0.72 -12.39
C LEU A 308 4.00 2.09 -12.90
N MET A 309 3.64 2.22 -14.17
CA MET A 309 3.21 3.48 -14.78
C MET A 309 1.70 3.76 -14.71
N ALA A 310 0.88 2.80 -14.28
CA ALA A 310 -0.56 2.97 -14.19
C ALA A 310 -1.03 4.21 -13.38
N PRO A 311 -0.34 4.64 -12.30
CA PRO A 311 -0.70 5.87 -11.61
C PRO A 311 -0.69 7.12 -12.49
N ALA A 312 0.19 7.21 -13.49
CA ALA A 312 0.22 8.35 -14.41
C ALA A 312 -1.11 8.51 -15.16
N TYR A 313 -1.71 7.38 -15.56
CA TYR A 313 -3.02 7.33 -16.22
C TYR A 313 -4.16 7.61 -15.24
N ALA A 314 -4.14 6.91 -14.07
CA ALA A 314 -5.19 7.05 -13.07
C ALA A 314 -5.34 8.50 -12.59
N VAL A 315 -4.23 9.19 -12.29
CA VAL A 315 -4.24 10.60 -11.89
C VAL A 315 -4.77 11.47 -13.02
N SER A 316 -4.31 11.26 -14.26
CA SER A 316 -4.80 12.03 -15.41
C SER A 316 -6.31 11.96 -15.57
N ASP A 317 -6.86 10.75 -15.49
CA ASP A 317 -8.31 10.52 -15.63
C ASP A 317 -9.09 11.08 -14.45
N MET A 318 -8.59 10.90 -13.23
CA MET A 318 -9.19 11.44 -12.02
C MET A 318 -9.27 12.96 -12.05
N LEU A 319 -8.19 13.64 -12.46
CA LEU A 319 -8.15 15.09 -12.55
C LEU A 319 -9.08 15.63 -13.64
N LYS A 320 -9.22 14.92 -14.78
CA LYS A 320 -10.22 15.27 -15.80
C LYS A 320 -11.64 15.21 -15.22
N GLN A 321 -11.97 14.14 -14.49
CA GLN A 321 -13.29 13.96 -13.88
C GLN A 321 -13.58 14.98 -12.79
N ALA A 322 -12.58 15.33 -11.99
CA ALA A 322 -12.67 16.32 -10.92
C ALA A 322 -12.62 17.77 -11.43
N ASN A 323 -12.29 17.99 -12.71
CA ASN A 323 -12.03 19.29 -13.31
C ASN A 323 -10.95 20.08 -12.53
N LEU A 324 -9.85 19.39 -12.21
CA LEU A 324 -8.71 19.96 -11.47
C LEU A 324 -7.42 19.87 -12.29
N SER A 325 -6.51 20.79 -12.04
CA SER A 325 -5.13 20.73 -12.52
C SER A 325 -4.21 20.03 -11.50
N LEU A 326 -3.08 19.53 -11.98
CA LEU A 326 -2.10 18.87 -11.12
C LEU A 326 -1.48 19.81 -10.07
N GLN A 327 -1.50 21.13 -10.29
CA GLN A 327 -0.89 22.13 -9.41
C GLN A 327 -1.81 22.62 -8.27
N GLU A 328 -3.08 22.21 -8.26
CA GLU A 328 -4.09 22.64 -7.27
C GLU A 328 -4.05 21.84 -5.95
N PHE A 329 -2.95 21.14 -5.69
CA PHE A 329 -2.79 20.33 -4.49
C PHE A 329 -1.73 20.90 -3.56
N ASP A 330 -2.03 20.89 -2.28
CA ASP A 330 -1.14 21.31 -1.20
C ASP A 330 -0.17 20.22 -0.77
N PHE A 331 -0.59 18.94 -0.91
CA PHE A 331 0.20 17.77 -0.57
C PHE A 331 0.05 16.70 -1.63
N TYR A 332 1.16 16.00 -1.89
CA TYR A 332 1.23 14.82 -2.75
C TYR A 332 1.80 13.67 -1.93
N GLU A 333 1.02 12.63 -1.73
CA GLU A 333 1.48 11.36 -1.16
C GLU A 333 1.58 10.35 -2.30
N ILE A 334 2.76 10.22 -2.87
CA ILE A 334 3.08 9.27 -3.93
C ILE A 334 3.85 8.11 -3.30
N HIS A 335 3.32 6.90 -3.45
CA HIS A 335 3.99 5.71 -2.98
C HIS A 335 5.34 5.53 -3.67
N GLU A 336 6.41 5.48 -2.88
CA GLU A 336 7.79 5.31 -3.34
C GLU A 336 8.18 3.82 -3.31
N ALA A 337 7.59 3.00 -4.20
CA ALA A 337 8.08 1.62 -4.33
C ALA A 337 9.57 1.62 -4.72
N PHE A 338 9.92 2.54 -5.62
CA PHE A 338 11.27 2.89 -6.04
C PHE A 338 11.32 4.38 -6.35
N ALA A 339 12.42 5.05 -6.07
CA ALA A 339 12.60 6.44 -6.46
C ALA A 339 12.44 6.62 -7.99
N ALA A 340 12.97 5.69 -8.77
CA ALA A 340 12.82 5.69 -10.23
C ALA A 340 11.36 5.64 -10.67
N GLN A 341 10.50 4.85 -10.01
CA GLN A 341 9.07 4.78 -10.34
C GLN A 341 8.38 6.12 -10.08
N THR A 342 8.64 6.75 -8.94
CA THR A 342 8.08 8.07 -8.62
C THR A 342 8.52 9.10 -9.65
N LEU A 343 9.82 9.17 -9.96
CA LEU A 343 10.36 10.10 -10.95
C LEU A 343 9.79 9.84 -12.35
N ALA A 344 9.66 8.58 -12.80
CA ALA A 344 9.06 8.25 -14.09
C ALA A 344 7.62 8.76 -14.19
N THR A 345 6.84 8.66 -13.12
CA THR A 345 5.48 9.20 -13.08
C THR A 345 5.49 10.73 -13.21
N LEU A 346 6.39 11.42 -12.51
CA LEU A 346 6.53 12.88 -12.59
C LEU A 346 6.98 13.35 -13.98
N GLU A 347 7.94 12.65 -14.60
CA GLU A 347 8.40 12.93 -15.97
C GLU A 347 7.28 12.69 -17.00
N ALA A 348 6.50 11.61 -16.82
CA ALA A 348 5.37 11.31 -17.70
C ALA A 348 4.33 12.44 -17.73
N TRP A 349 4.03 13.07 -16.59
CA TRP A 349 3.10 14.20 -16.52
C TRP A 349 3.65 15.47 -17.19
N GLN A 350 4.97 15.62 -17.30
CA GLN A 350 5.63 16.74 -17.95
C GLN A 350 5.90 16.48 -19.45
N SER A 351 5.88 15.23 -19.87
CA SER A 351 6.14 14.86 -21.27
C SER A 351 4.95 15.19 -22.17
N LYS A 352 5.18 16.08 -23.14
CA LYS A 352 4.15 16.47 -24.15
C LYS A 352 3.69 15.26 -24.96
N ASP A 353 4.64 14.43 -25.41
CA ASP A 353 4.32 13.26 -26.21
C ASP A 353 3.55 12.21 -25.40
N PHE A 354 3.97 11.91 -24.18
CA PHE A 354 3.24 10.97 -23.32
C PHE A 354 1.84 11.48 -22.99
N CYS A 355 1.70 12.76 -22.65
CA CYS A 355 0.39 13.35 -22.37
C CYS A 355 -0.54 13.29 -23.57
N ARG A 356 -0.03 13.58 -24.79
CA ARG A 356 -0.81 13.50 -26.01
C ARG A 356 -1.17 12.05 -26.37
N ASP A 357 -0.15 11.19 -26.49
CA ASP A 357 -0.28 9.87 -27.11
C ASP A 357 -0.84 8.81 -26.15
N LYS A 358 -0.59 8.97 -24.85
CA LYS A 358 -0.98 8.00 -23.81
C LYS A 358 -2.11 8.51 -22.91
N LEU A 359 -2.15 9.78 -22.58
CA LEU A 359 -3.17 10.35 -21.68
C LEU A 359 -4.30 11.07 -22.43
N GLY A 360 -4.20 11.23 -23.75
CA GLY A 360 -5.18 11.96 -24.57
C GLY A 360 -5.36 13.41 -24.09
N ARG A 361 -4.23 14.09 -23.77
CA ARG A 361 -4.19 15.50 -23.38
C ARG A 361 -3.46 16.31 -24.43
N ASN A 362 -3.98 17.47 -24.78
CA ASN A 362 -3.34 18.36 -25.75
C ASN A 362 -2.07 19.00 -25.20
N GLU A 363 -2.04 19.23 -23.88
CA GLU A 363 -0.90 19.84 -23.20
C GLU A 363 -0.39 18.94 -22.06
N PRO A 364 0.89 19.09 -21.67
CA PRO A 364 1.43 18.44 -20.47
C PRO A 364 0.61 18.76 -19.22
N MET A 365 0.53 17.81 -18.29
CA MET A 365 -0.06 18.09 -16.97
C MET A 365 0.81 19.02 -16.14
N GLY A 366 2.10 19.09 -16.45
CA GLY A 366 3.09 19.94 -15.78
C GLY A 366 3.78 19.27 -14.60
N SER A 367 4.55 20.06 -13.86
CA SER A 367 5.31 19.60 -12.69
C SER A 367 4.58 19.86 -11.39
N ILE A 368 4.95 19.12 -10.35
CA ILE A 368 4.54 19.37 -8.97
C ILE A 368 5.65 20.10 -8.19
N ASN A 369 5.29 20.75 -7.10
CA ASN A 369 6.28 21.26 -6.17
C ASN A 369 6.79 20.12 -5.28
N LEU A 370 8.04 19.71 -5.46
CA LEU A 370 8.66 18.62 -4.72
C LEU A 370 8.73 18.87 -3.19
N LYS A 371 8.65 20.11 -2.73
CA LYS A 371 8.55 20.44 -1.29
C LYS A 371 7.21 20.01 -0.69
N ARG A 372 6.20 19.71 -1.51
CA ARG A 372 4.88 19.21 -1.11
C ARG A 372 4.76 17.68 -1.26
N LEU A 373 5.80 17.01 -1.76
CA LEU A 373 5.83 15.57 -1.97
C LEU A 373 6.32 14.86 -0.72
N ASN A 374 5.51 13.91 -0.20
CA ASN A 374 5.87 13.02 0.91
C ASN A 374 6.52 13.77 2.08
N THR A 375 5.88 14.83 2.54
CA THR A 375 6.44 15.82 3.49
C THR A 375 6.78 15.23 4.86
N LYS A 376 6.26 14.05 5.18
CA LYS A 376 6.56 13.28 6.41
C LYS A 376 7.34 12.00 6.13
N GLY A 377 7.95 11.92 4.93
CA GLY A 377 8.65 10.74 4.43
C GLY A 377 7.73 9.76 3.73
N GLY A 378 8.28 9.09 2.72
CA GLY A 378 7.60 8.09 1.91
C GLY A 378 8.05 6.66 2.23
N SER A 379 7.68 5.73 1.35
CA SER A 379 7.88 4.30 1.57
C SER A 379 9.35 3.87 1.55
N ILE A 380 10.25 4.59 0.90
CA ILE A 380 11.69 4.31 0.93
C ILE A 380 12.21 4.41 2.36
N ALA A 381 11.78 5.42 3.11
CA ALA A 381 12.20 5.64 4.49
C ALA A 381 11.38 4.84 5.50
N ILE A 382 10.06 4.93 5.44
CA ILE A 382 9.14 4.33 6.41
C ILE A 382 9.06 2.81 6.25
N GLY A 383 9.09 2.34 4.99
CA GLY A 383 8.87 0.94 4.63
C GLY A 383 7.56 0.72 3.88
N HIS A 384 7.41 -0.49 3.36
CA HIS A 384 6.31 -0.88 2.50
C HIS A 384 5.81 -2.31 2.80
N PRO A 385 5.06 -2.52 3.87
CA PRO A 385 4.30 -3.77 4.04
C PRO A 385 3.13 -3.75 3.06
N PHE A 386 3.34 -4.18 1.86
CA PHE A 386 2.51 -4.08 0.66
C PHE A 386 1.08 -3.55 0.88
N ALA A 387 0.17 -4.38 1.40
CA ALA A 387 -1.23 -4.03 1.59
C ALA A 387 -1.49 -2.93 2.63
N ALA A 388 -0.55 -2.66 3.56
CA ALA A 388 -0.71 -1.64 4.61
C ALA A 388 -0.49 -0.21 4.11
N THR A 389 0.20 -0.05 2.98
CA THR A 389 0.71 1.26 2.54
C THR A 389 -0.40 2.26 2.24
N GLY A 390 -1.49 1.84 1.61
CA GLY A 390 -2.61 2.74 1.28
C GLY A 390 -3.23 3.38 2.53
N ALA A 391 -3.53 2.59 3.57
CA ALA A 391 -4.11 3.10 4.81
C ALA A 391 -3.14 4.03 5.55
N ARG A 392 -1.82 3.72 5.56
CA ARG A 392 -0.79 4.63 6.08
C ARG A 392 -0.84 5.97 5.37
N ILE A 393 -0.90 5.97 4.03
CA ILE A 393 -0.94 7.20 3.22
C ILE A 393 -2.23 7.99 3.47
N VAL A 394 -3.39 7.33 3.51
CA VAL A 394 -4.68 7.98 3.80
C VAL A 394 -4.66 8.66 5.18
N ALA A 395 -4.18 7.97 6.21
CA ALA A 395 -4.07 8.54 7.56
C ALA A 395 -3.09 9.72 7.61
N THR A 396 -1.94 9.62 6.92
CA THR A 396 -0.96 10.71 6.79
C THR A 396 -1.59 11.93 6.11
N MET A 397 -2.24 11.73 4.96
CA MET A 397 -2.87 12.82 4.20
C MET A 397 -3.99 13.49 4.99
N ALA A 398 -4.83 12.71 5.68
CA ALA A 398 -5.90 13.25 6.52
C ALA A 398 -5.34 14.18 7.61
N LYS A 399 -4.27 13.76 8.29
CA LYS A 399 -3.63 14.57 9.32
C LYS A 399 -2.97 15.85 8.75
N LEU A 400 -2.28 15.74 7.61
CA LEU A 400 -1.68 16.91 6.92
C LEU A 400 -2.73 17.97 6.57
N LEU A 401 -3.86 17.55 6.01
CA LEU A 401 -4.96 18.44 5.65
C LEU A 401 -5.62 19.05 6.88
N HIS A 402 -5.82 18.26 7.95
CA HIS A 402 -6.36 18.75 9.21
C HIS A 402 -5.46 19.81 9.85
N GLU A 403 -4.16 19.57 9.96
CA GLU A 403 -3.18 20.51 10.52
C GLU A 403 -3.11 21.81 9.69
N LYS A 404 -3.24 21.72 8.37
CA LYS A 404 -3.28 22.89 7.51
C LYS A 404 -4.60 23.65 7.60
N GLY A 405 -5.72 22.97 7.87
CA GLY A 405 -7.06 23.55 7.97
C GLY A 405 -7.68 23.96 6.63
N SER A 406 -7.06 23.64 5.50
CA SER A 406 -7.56 23.97 4.16
C SER A 406 -6.82 23.19 3.08
N GLY A 407 -7.44 23.05 1.90
CA GLY A 407 -6.76 22.59 0.69
C GLY A 407 -7.02 21.15 0.31
N ARG A 408 -6.16 20.61 -0.58
CA ARG A 408 -6.31 19.30 -1.22
C ARG A 408 -5.04 18.48 -1.16
N GLY A 409 -5.21 17.19 -1.06
CA GLY A 409 -4.14 16.20 -1.15
C GLY A 409 -4.39 15.19 -2.26
N LEU A 410 -3.34 14.86 -3.02
CA LEU A 410 -3.36 13.83 -4.05
C LEU A 410 -2.61 12.60 -3.55
N ILE A 411 -3.26 11.45 -3.61
CA ILE A 411 -2.70 10.15 -3.29
C ILE A 411 -2.50 9.35 -4.58
N SER A 412 -1.32 8.72 -4.71
CA SER A 412 -0.98 7.91 -5.88
C SER A 412 -0.18 6.68 -5.46
N VAL A 413 -0.71 5.48 -5.73
CA VAL A 413 -0.11 4.20 -5.36
C VAL A 413 0.01 3.31 -6.59
N CYS A 414 1.23 2.97 -6.99
CA CYS A 414 1.49 1.93 -7.99
C CYS A 414 1.34 0.55 -7.37
N THR A 415 0.98 -0.44 -8.19
CA THR A 415 0.83 -1.82 -7.74
C THR A 415 1.42 -2.81 -8.74
N ALA A 416 1.79 -3.99 -8.25
CA ALA A 416 2.07 -5.15 -9.08
C ALA A 416 0.90 -5.45 -10.05
N GLY A 417 1.19 -6.15 -11.15
CA GLY A 417 0.21 -6.45 -12.19
C GLY A 417 -0.12 -5.28 -13.11
N GLY A 418 0.73 -4.28 -13.18
CA GLY A 418 0.55 -3.12 -14.07
C GLY A 418 -0.60 -2.19 -13.66
N MET A 419 -0.97 -2.15 -12.38
CA MET A 419 -2.10 -1.37 -11.90
C MET A 419 -1.65 -0.14 -11.08
N GLY A 420 -2.60 0.78 -10.84
CA GLY A 420 -2.43 1.93 -9.95
C GLY A 420 -3.77 2.35 -9.35
N VAL A 421 -3.71 2.84 -8.12
CA VAL A 421 -4.87 3.38 -7.40
C VAL A 421 -4.54 4.78 -6.92
N THR A 422 -5.46 5.70 -7.14
CA THR A 422 -5.28 7.11 -6.79
C THR A 422 -6.51 7.66 -6.09
N ALA A 423 -6.33 8.70 -5.29
CA ALA A 423 -7.42 9.37 -4.61
C ALA A 423 -7.14 10.86 -4.41
N ILE A 424 -8.21 11.63 -4.25
CA ILE A 424 -8.17 13.02 -3.79
C ILE A 424 -8.81 13.08 -2.42
N MET A 425 -8.15 13.78 -1.52
CA MET A 425 -8.69 14.15 -0.22
C MET A 425 -8.74 15.66 -0.08
N GLU A 426 -9.77 16.18 0.58
CA GLU A 426 -9.97 17.62 0.81
C GLU A 426 -10.14 17.90 2.29
N SER A 427 -9.68 19.06 2.74
CA SER A 427 -9.90 19.50 4.12
C SER A 427 -11.38 19.69 4.42
N VAL A 428 -11.69 19.81 5.69
CA VAL A 428 -13.04 20.10 6.19
C VAL A 428 -13.45 21.54 5.86
#